data_00d495e2875503d23e39890eb7d566ad
#
_entry.id   00d495e2875503d23e39890eb7d566ad
#
_cell.length_a   1.000
_cell.length_b   1.000
_cell.length_c   1.000
_cell.angle_alpha   90.00
_cell.angle_beta   90.00
_cell.angle_gamma   90.00
#
_symmetry.space_group_name_H-M   'P 1'
#
loop_
_entity.id
_entity.type
_entity.pdbx_description
1 polymer ?
#
loop_
_entity_poly.entity_id
_entity_poly.type
_entity_poly.pdbx_seq_one_letter_code
_entity_poly.pdbx_strand_id
1 'polypeptide(L)'
;MKQDVVVETRNLTKVYRDFWGRRKKTALRALNLQIFRGEIFGLLGPNGSGKTTTIKLLLGLLFPTEGDGYVFGESAIQVKKNERIGYLPEESYLYRFLNAEETLDFYGRLFNMPRQERRARAAKLIDMVGLTKDRKRQLKEYSKGMRQRIGLAQALINDPELVILDEPTSGLDPLGTRWMKDLIIDLRNQGKTVLMCSHRLDDVQDVCDRIAILYDGELQEYGKVSQLLEDAARLELRAKGVKLNEDLQRDLEAVLQKYGGTLESIGHPTTTLEDLFLRIVEESKARPGRRYLPPVDRTTSVGESAGNPTAHSKLS
;
A
#
# COMPACT_ATOMS: atom_id res chain seq x y z
N MET A 1 17.90 3.89 -23.27
CA MET A 1 17.51 2.46 -23.18
C MET A 1 15.99 2.38 -23.37
N LYS A 2 15.46 1.53 -24.27
CA LYS A 2 14.02 1.26 -24.32
C LYS A 2 13.62 0.59 -23.00
N GLN A 3 12.70 1.18 -22.25
CA GLN A 3 12.16 0.54 -21.06
C GLN A 3 11.41 -0.73 -21.49
N ASP A 4 11.66 -1.84 -20.81
CA ASP A 4 11.00 -3.14 -21.07
C ASP A 4 9.55 -3.07 -20.54
N VAL A 5 8.60 -3.15 -21.45
CA VAL A 5 7.17 -3.06 -21.13
C VAL A 5 6.66 -4.44 -20.71
N VAL A 6 6.18 -4.56 -19.48
CA VAL A 6 5.60 -5.79 -18.92
C VAL A 6 4.10 -5.87 -19.16
N VAL A 7 3.37 -4.77 -19.03
CA VAL A 7 1.92 -4.67 -19.31
C VAL A 7 1.68 -3.54 -20.29
N GLU A 8 0.88 -3.77 -21.31
CA GLU A 8 0.43 -2.75 -22.25
C GLU A 8 -1.06 -2.92 -22.52
N THR A 9 -1.79 -1.81 -22.56
CA THR A 9 -3.17 -1.78 -23.06
C THR A 9 -3.30 -0.79 -24.21
N ARG A 10 -4.06 -1.15 -25.22
CA ARG A 10 -4.29 -0.36 -26.43
C ARG A 10 -5.78 -0.23 -26.66
N ASN A 11 -6.33 0.96 -26.38
CA ASN A 11 -7.75 1.29 -26.49
C ASN A 11 -8.66 0.26 -25.79
N LEU A 12 -8.18 -0.31 -24.68
CA LEU A 12 -8.84 -1.40 -23.99
C LEU A 12 -10.19 -0.95 -23.43
N THR A 13 -11.26 -1.53 -23.98
CA THR A 13 -12.64 -1.15 -23.68
C THR A 13 -13.43 -2.36 -23.19
N LYS A 14 -14.24 -2.15 -22.14
CA LYS A 14 -15.17 -3.16 -21.63
C LYS A 14 -16.54 -2.62 -21.38
N VAL A 15 -17.53 -3.14 -22.13
CA VAL A 15 -18.95 -2.86 -21.96
C VAL A 15 -19.64 -4.11 -21.46
N TYR A 16 -20.27 -4.04 -20.30
CA TYR A 16 -21.17 -5.09 -19.83
C TYR A 16 -22.53 -4.93 -20.47
N ARG A 17 -23.09 -6.02 -20.96
CA ARG A 17 -24.43 -6.08 -21.57
C ARG A 17 -25.36 -6.92 -20.72
N ASP A 18 -26.65 -6.62 -20.77
CA ASP A 18 -27.68 -7.48 -20.18
C ASP A 18 -27.93 -8.74 -21.05
N PHE A 19 -28.82 -9.62 -20.58
CA PHE A 19 -29.20 -10.82 -21.31
C PHE A 19 -29.74 -10.53 -22.72
N TRP A 20 -30.33 -9.34 -22.92
CA TRP A 20 -30.90 -8.87 -24.17
C TRP A 20 -29.89 -8.15 -25.08
N GLY A 21 -28.60 -8.15 -24.71
CA GLY A 21 -27.55 -7.48 -25.45
C GLY A 21 -27.53 -5.94 -25.29
N ARG A 22 -28.36 -5.34 -24.44
CA ARG A 22 -28.39 -3.91 -24.21
C ARG A 22 -27.20 -3.48 -23.35
N ARG A 23 -26.61 -2.32 -23.62
CA ARG A 23 -25.55 -1.76 -22.80
C ARG A 23 -26.05 -1.54 -21.37
N LYS A 24 -25.45 -2.24 -20.39
CA LYS A 24 -25.78 -2.09 -18.97
C LYS A 24 -24.82 -1.10 -18.29
N LYS A 25 -23.52 -1.27 -18.54
CA LYS A 25 -22.46 -0.44 -17.95
C LYS A 25 -21.22 -0.51 -18.81
N THR A 26 -20.62 0.64 -19.09
CA THR A 26 -19.26 0.72 -19.64
C THR A 26 -18.30 0.77 -18.45
N ALA A 27 -17.48 -0.24 -18.30
CA ALA A 27 -16.54 -0.35 -17.18
C ALA A 27 -15.15 0.20 -17.50
N LEU A 28 -14.77 0.20 -18.81
CA LEU A 28 -13.55 0.80 -19.31
C LEU A 28 -13.80 1.39 -20.68
N ARG A 29 -13.17 2.55 -20.95
CA ARG A 29 -13.25 3.28 -22.22
C ARG A 29 -11.86 3.58 -22.73
N ALA A 30 -11.45 2.93 -23.80
CA ALA A 30 -10.21 3.15 -24.53
C ALA A 30 -8.97 3.32 -23.63
N LEU A 31 -8.82 2.47 -22.60
CA LEU A 31 -7.70 2.53 -21.66
C LEU A 31 -6.38 2.26 -22.38
N ASN A 32 -5.45 3.21 -22.29
CA ASN A 32 -4.08 3.11 -22.79
C ASN A 32 -3.12 3.31 -21.63
N LEU A 33 -2.36 2.28 -21.28
CA LEU A 33 -1.33 2.36 -20.24
C LEU A 33 -0.17 1.39 -20.53
N GLN A 34 0.98 1.69 -19.96
CA GLN A 34 2.16 0.84 -20.00
C GLN A 34 2.77 0.74 -18.61
N ILE A 35 3.10 -0.48 -18.19
CA ILE A 35 3.82 -0.77 -16.95
C ILE A 35 5.18 -1.35 -17.34
N PHE A 36 6.24 -0.80 -16.73
CA PHE A 36 7.60 -1.18 -17.04
C PHE A 36 8.14 -2.22 -16.05
N ARG A 37 9.14 -2.97 -16.48
CA ARG A 37 9.78 -3.99 -15.63
C ARG A 37 10.41 -3.36 -14.39
N GLY A 38 10.16 -3.98 -13.23
CA GLY A 38 10.79 -3.62 -11.97
C GLY A 38 10.24 -2.36 -11.30
N GLU A 39 9.09 -1.82 -11.77
CA GLU A 39 8.41 -0.71 -11.09
C GLU A 39 7.23 -1.20 -10.25
N ILE A 40 6.84 -0.40 -9.27
CA ILE A 40 5.55 -0.49 -8.59
C ILE A 40 4.61 0.50 -9.27
N PHE A 41 3.59 -0.03 -9.94
CA PHE A 41 2.58 0.76 -10.64
C PHE A 41 1.26 0.75 -9.89
N GLY A 42 0.73 1.94 -9.57
CA GLY A 42 -0.55 2.13 -8.90
C GLY A 42 -1.69 2.39 -9.87
N LEU A 43 -2.77 1.61 -9.79
CA LEU A 43 -4.02 1.89 -10.50
C LEU A 43 -5.05 2.38 -9.48
N LEU A 44 -5.30 3.69 -9.48
CA LEU A 44 -6.15 4.37 -8.52
C LEU A 44 -7.54 4.67 -9.06
N GLY A 45 -8.48 4.82 -8.15
CA GLY A 45 -9.81 5.31 -8.46
C GLY A 45 -10.86 4.82 -7.46
N PRO A 46 -12.03 5.44 -7.43
CA PRO A 46 -13.13 5.02 -6.56
C PRO A 46 -13.65 3.62 -6.93
N ASN A 47 -14.49 3.07 -6.07
CA ASN A 47 -15.15 1.79 -6.37
C ASN A 47 -16.00 1.91 -7.64
N GLY A 48 -15.82 0.93 -8.54
CA GLY A 48 -16.51 0.90 -9.82
C GLY A 48 -15.83 1.71 -10.94
N SER A 49 -14.65 2.30 -10.73
CA SER A 49 -13.90 3.04 -11.75
C SER A 49 -13.27 2.17 -12.85
N GLY A 50 -13.27 0.84 -12.68
CA GLY A 50 -12.73 -0.08 -13.69
C GLY A 50 -11.47 -0.85 -13.26
N LYS A 51 -10.87 -0.59 -12.09
CA LYS A 51 -9.63 -1.23 -11.61
C LYS A 51 -9.66 -2.76 -11.70
N THR A 52 -10.59 -3.40 -10.97
CA THR A 52 -10.74 -4.87 -10.97
C THR A 52 -11.12 -5.40 -12.36
N THR A 53 -11.86 -4.62 -13.17
CA THR A 53 -12.15 -4.99 -14.57
C THR A 53 -10.86 -5.03 -15.40
N THR A 54 -9.97 -4.05 -15.22
CA THR A 54 -8.66 -4.02 -15.88
C THR A 54 -7.84 -5.24 -15.50
N ILE A 55 -7.72 -5.56 -14.19
CA ILE A 55 -7.03 -6.77 -13.72
C ILE A 55 -7.59 -8.03 -14.40
N LYS A 56 -8.91 -8.21 -14.38
CA LYS A 56 -9.55 -9.39 -14.96
C LYS A 56 -9.33 -9.52 -16.47
N LEU A 57 -9.27 -8.42 -17.21
CA LEU A 57 -8.92 -8.39 -18.62
C LEU A 57 -7.45 -8.78 -18.83
N LEU A 58 -6.52 -8.25 -18.04
CA LEU A 58 -5.09 -8.59 -18.11
C LEU A 58 -4.81 -10.06 -17.78
N LEU A 59 -5.59 -10.65 -16.87
CA LEU A 59 -5.49 -12.05 -16.50
C LEU A 59 -6.18 -12.99 -17.49
N GLY A 60 -6.91 -12.46 -18.49
CA GLY A 60 -7.71 -13.27 -19.43
C GLY A 60 -8.94 -13.90 -18.80
N LEU A 61 -9.38 -13.41 -17.62
CA LEU A 61 -10.62 -13.83 -16.96
C LEU A 61 -11.86 -13.16 -17.55
N LEU A 62 -11.65 -12.09 -18.32
CA LEU A 62 -12.66 -11.37 -19.09
C LEU A 62 -12.12 -11.10 -20.50
N PHE A 63 -13.02 -11.04 -21.48
CA PHE A 63 -12.69 -10.64 -22.85
C PHE A 63 -13.00 -9.15 -23.02
N PRO A 64 -12.12 -8.37 -23.70
CA PRO A 64 -12.41 -7.00 -24.06
C PRO A 64 -13.61 -6.92 -25.03
N THR A 65 -14.29 -5.76 -25.04
CA THR A 65 -15.30 -5.45 -26.06
C THR A 65 -14.63 -4.85 -27.29
N GLU A 66 -13.61 -4.02 -27.07
CA GLU A 66 -12.78 -3.39 -28.10
C GLU A 66 -11.36 -3.20 -27.55
N GLY A 67 -10.39 -3.10 -28.46
CA GLY A 67 -8.98 -2.93 -28.09
C GLY A 67 -8.33 -4.18 -27.53
N ASP A 68 -7.08 -4.07 -27.12
CA ASP A 68 -6.23 -5.19 -26.73
C ASP A 68 -5.48 -4.92 -25.43
N GLY A 69 -5.15 -6.00 -24.72
CA GLY A 69 -4.22 -6.01 -23.59
C GLY A 69 -3.10 -7.01 -23.84
N TYR A 70 -1.90 -6.66 -23.39
CA TYR A 70 -0.71 -7.50 -23.50
C TYR A 70 -0.01 -7.57 -22.16
N VAL A 71 0.49 -8.77 -21.83
CA VAL A 71 1.35 -9.00 -20.66
C VAL A 71 2.56 -9.79 -21.10
N PHE A 72 3.77 -9.31 -20.81
CA PHE A 72 5.04 -9.85 -21.31
C PHE A 72 5.11 -9.94 -22.87
N GLY A 73 4.42 -9.01 -23.57
CA GLY A 73 4.31 -9.03 -25.03
C GLY A 73 3.32 -10.05 -25.58
N GLU A 74 2.73 -10.90 -24.75
CA GLU A 74 1.71 -11.88 -25.12
C GLU A 74 0.30 -11.30 -24.92
N SER A 75 -0.64 -11.68 -25.81
CA SER A 75 -2.04 -11.25 -25.65
C SER A 75 -2.60 -11.66 -24.30
N ALA A 76 -3.31 -10.74 -23.64
CA ALA A 76 -3.92 -10.96 -22.32
C ALA A 76 -4.89 -12.16 -22.30
N ILE A 77 -5.46 -12.53 -23.42
CA ILE A 77 -6.38 -13.69 -23.57
C ILE A 77 -5.64 -15.03 -23.41
N GLN A 78 -4.33 -15.06 -23.72
CA GLN A 78 -3.53 -16.28 -23.61
C GLN A 78 -3.20 -16.53 -22.14
N VAL A 79 -3.82 -17.55 -21.54
CA VAL A 79 -3.70 -17.81 -20.08
C VAL A 79 -2.35 -18.41 -19.67
N LYS A 80 -1.55 -18.96 -20.59
CA LYS A 80 -0.25 -19.57 -20.29
C LYS A 80 0.72 -18.58 -19.62
N LYS A 81 0.69 -17.31 -20.02
CA LYS A 81 1.47 -16.23 -19.39
C LYS A 81 1.21 -16.08 -17.89
N ASN A 82 0.04 -16.54 -17.39
CA ASN A 82 -0.33 -16.43 -15.99
C ASN A 82 0.55 -17.30 -15.07
N GLU A 83 1.30 -18.26 -15.62
CA GLU A 83 2.33 -19.00 -14.88
C GLU A 83 3.44 -18.07 -14.33
N ARG A 84 3.61 -16.88 -14.96
CA ARG A 84 4.57 -15.83 -14.56
C ARG A 84 3.92 -14.70 -13.76
N ILE A 85 2.63 -14.83 -13.44
CA ILE A 85 1.85 -13.81 -12.71
C ILE A 85 1.44 -14.34 -11.33
N GLY A 86 1.64 -13.55 -10.31
CA GLY A 86 1.04 -13.74 -8.98
C GLY A 86 -0.15 -12.80 -8.82
N TYR A 87 -1.28 -13.30 -8.35
CA TYR A 87 -2.47 -12.49 -8.15
C TYR A 87 -3.03 -12.63 -6.74
N LEU A 88 -3.14 -11.50 -6.05
CA LEU A 88 -3.86 -11.36 -4.79
C LEU A 88 -5.15 -10.58 -5.05
N PRO A 89 -6.33 -11.23 -5.05
CA PRO A 89 -7.61 -10.55 -5.13
C PRO A 89 -7.94 -9.82 -3.83
N GLU A 90 -8.84 -8.83 -3.88
CA GLU A 90 -9.35 -8.11 -2.70
C GLU A 90 -9.88 -9.07 -1.63
N GLU A 91 -10.65 -10.09 -2.04
CA GLU A 91 -11.06 -11.21 -1.19
C GLU A 91 -10.37 -12.50 -1.64
N SER A 92 -9.53 -13.04 -0.78
CA SER A 92 -8.86 -14.31 -1.04
C SER A 92 -9.79 -15.48 -0.73
N TYR A 93 -10.26 -16.18 -1.77
CA TYR A 93 -11.09 -17.39 -1.65
C TYR A 93 -10.25 -18.63 -1.37
N LEU A 94 -9.56 -18.64 -0.22
CA LEU A 94 -8.76 -19.78 0.21
C LEU A 94 -9.63 -20.84 0.91
N TYR A 95 -9.23 -22.11 0.78
CA TYR A 95 -9.91 -23.22 1.46
C TYR A 95 -9.72 -23.11 2.98
N ARG A 96 -10.78 -22.71 3.68
CA ARG A 96 -10.75 -22.33 5.10
C ARG A 96 -10.41 -23.48 6.06
N PHE A 97 -10.56 -24.74 5.63
CA PHE A 97 -10.24 -25.93 6.39
C PHE A 97 -8.76 -26.36 6.27
N LEU A 98 -8.02 -25.82 5.31
CA LEU A 98 -6.59 -26.04 5.18
C LEU A 98 -5.82 -25.13 6.15
N ASN A 99 -4.60 -25.53 6.51
CA ASN A 99 -3.62 -24.65 7.15
C ASN A 99 -2.71 -23.99 6.11
N ALA A 100 -1.75 -23.13 6.56
CA ALA A 100 -0.88 -22.39 5.62
C ALA A 100 0.03 -23.32 4.81
N GLU A 101 0.60 -24.36 5.42
CA GLU A 101 1.47 -25.33 4.73
C GLU A 101 0.70 -26.10 3.66
N GLU A 102 -0.49 -26.60 4.01
CA GLU A 102 -1.37 -27.33 3.09
C GLU A 102 -1.86 -26.45 1.95
N THR A 103 -2.18 -25.18 2.24
CA THR A 103 -2.59 -24.20 1.22
C THR A 103 -1.47 -23.99 0.21
N LEU A 104 -0.26 -23.69 0.64
CA LEU A 104 0.85 -23.45 -0.28
C LEU A 104 1.30 -24.74 -1.00
N ASP A 105 1.22 -25.90 -0.34
CA ASP A 105 1.46 -27.19 -1.00
C ASP A 105 0.43 -27.46 -2.11
N PHE A 106 -0.86 -27.17 -1.86
CA PHE A 106 -1.92 -27.28 -2.84
C PHE A 106 -1.66 -26.42 -4.08
N TYR A 107 -1.40 -25.12 -3.88
CA TYR A 107 -1.14 -24.20 -5.00
C TYR A 107 0.17 -24.53 -5.74
N GLY A 108 1.22 -24.93 -5.03
CA GLY A 108 2.46 -25.39 -5.66
C GLY A 108 2.28 -26.63 -6.54
N ARG A 109 1.33 -27.51 -6.19
CA ARG A 109 0.96 -28.66 -7.07
C ARG A 109 0.31 -28.20 -8.37
N LEU A 110 -0.51 -27.16 -8.35
CA LEU A 110 -1.13 -26.62 -9.56
C LEU A 110 -0.10 -26.08 -10.55
N PHE A 111 1.07 -25.65 -10.06
CA PHE A 111 2.21 -25.26 -10.90
C PHE A 111 3.18 -26.42 -11.19
N ASN A 112 2.79 -27.69 -10.92
CA ASN A 112 3.61 -28.88 -11.14
C ASN A 112 4.98 -28.84 -10.44
N MET A 113 5.10 -28.10 -9.33
CA MET A 113 6.36 -28.00 -8.58
C MET A 113 6.72 -29.34 -7.92
N PRO A 114 7.99 -29.78 -7.97
CA PRO A 114 8.47 -30.97 -7.25
C PRO A 114 8.23 -30.83 -5.74
N ARG A 115 7.96 -31.96 -5.06
CA ARG A 115 7.60 -31.97 -3.63
C ARG A 115 8.64 -31.28 -2.74
N GLN A 116 9.91 -31.49 -3.01
CA GLN A 116 10.99 -30.90 -2.21
C GLN A 116 11.03 -29.37 -2.36
N GLU A 117 11.00 -28.89 -3.62
CA GLU A 117 10.97 -27.46 -3.95
C GLU A 117 9.73 -26.78 -3.34
N ARG A 118 8.58 -27.38 -3.52
CA ARG A 118 7.29 -26.87 -3.00
C ARG A 118 7.31 -26.68 -1.48
N ARG A 119 7.87 -27.67 -0.73
CA ARG A 119 8.01 -27.57 0.73
C ARG A 119 8.98 -26.48 1.15
N ALA A 120 10.13 -26.38 0.50
CA ALA A 120 11.13 -25.35 0.77
C ALA A 120 10.56 -23.96 0.47
N ARG A 121 9.88 -23.81 -0.68
CA ARG A 121 9.23 -22.56 -1.08
C ARG A 121 8.12 -22.16 -0.11
N ALA A 122 7.25 -23.09 0.27
CA ALA A 122 6.17 -22.85 1.24
C ALA A 122 6.73 -22.38 2.59
N ALA A 123 7.77 -23.02 3.12
CA ALA A 123 8.39 -22.63 4.38
C ALA A 123 8.96 -21.20 4.30
N LYS A 124 9.69 -20.86 3.21
CA LYS A 124 10.23 -19.52 2.98
C LYS A 124 9.13 -18.47 2.90
N LEU A 125 8.04 -18.74 2.18
CA LEU A 125 6.93 -17.80 2.02
C LEU A 125 6.16 -17.60 3.33
N ILE A 126 5.90 -18.65 4.10
CA ILE A 126 5.25 -18.58 5.41
C ILE A 126 6.08 -17.72 6.37
N ASP A 127 7.40 -17.87 6.35
CA ASP A 127 8.30 -17.04 7.16
C ASP A 127 8.27 -15.59 6.71
N MET A 128 8.39 -15.34 5.40
CA MET A 128 8.34 -14.01 4.80
C MET A 128 7.07 -13.23 5.17
N VAL A 129 5.92 -13.90 5.20
CA VAL A 129 4.64 -13.27 5.59
C VAL A 129 4.38 -13.28 7.10
N GLY A 130 5.35 -13.74 7.92
CA GLY A 130 5.29 -13.71 9.38
C GLY A 130 4.25 -14.63 9.99
N LEU A 131 3.96 -15.78 9.35
CA LEU A 131 2.98 -16.77 9.79
C LEU A 131 3.59 -18.08 10.33
N THR A 132 4.91 -18.09 10.61
CA THR A 132 5.65 -19.29 11.04
C THR A 132 5.04 -19.93 12.30
N LYS A 133 4.58 -19.15 13.26
CA LYS A 133 3.98 -19.64 14.51
C LYS A 133 2.58 -20.24 14.30
N ASP A 134 1.84 -19.72 13.30
CA ASP A 134 0.45 -20.10 13.01
C ASP A 134 0.33 -21.07 11.81
N ARG A 135 1.45 -21.55 11.26
CA ARG A 135 1.50 -22.31 10.00
C ARG A 135 0.63 -23.58 9.96
N LYS A 136 0.39 -24.21 11.12
CA LYS A 136 -0.43 -25.42 11.26
C LYS A 136 -1.87 -25.15 11.67
N ARG A 137 -2.21 -23.90 11.97
CA ARG A 137 -3.53 -23.47 12.36
C ARG A 137 -4.42 -23.35 11.12
N GLN A 138 -5.69 -23.74 11.20
CA GLN A 138 -6.60 -23.70 10.06
C GLN A 138 -6.91 -22.26 9.67
N LEU A 139 -7.05 -21.99 8.35
CA LEU A 139 -7.31 -20.65 7.84
C LEU A 139 -8.66 -20.06 8.29
N LYS A 140 -9.63 -20.89 8.69
CA LYS A 140 -10.89 -20.41 9.31
C LYS A 140 -10.67 -19.62 10.60
N GLU A 141 -9.56 -19.88 11.31
CA GLU A 141 -9.17 -19.23 12.56
C GLU A 141 -8.28 -18.01 12.36
N TYR A 142 -7.89 -17.73 11.11
CA TYR A 142 -7.06 -16.59 10.78
C TYR A 142 -7.85 -15.29 10.83
N SER A 143 -7.23 -14.22 11.37
CA SER A 143 -7.76 -12.86 11.23
C SER A 143 -7.79 -12.43 9.75
N LYS A 144 -8.48 -11.34 9.42
CA LYS A 144 -8.47 -10.79 8.07
C LYS A 144 -7.04 -10.52 7.59
N GLY A 145 -6.21 -9.90 8.42
CA GLY A 145 -4.80 -9.63 8.09
C GLY A 145 -3.97 -10.90 7.87
N MET A 146 -4.17 -11.94 8.68
CA MET A 146 -3.50 -13.23 8.46
C MET A 146 -3.94 -13.89 7.15
N ARG A 147 -5.23 -13.80 6.79
CA ARG A 147 -5.72 -14.31 5.48
C ARG A 147 -5.13 -13.52 4.31
N GLN A 148 -4.99 -12.20 4.44
CA GLN A 148 -4.36 -11.39 3.42
C GLN A 148 -2.88 -11.78 3.23
N ARG A 149 -2.15 -12.01 4.34
CA ARG A 149 -0.75 -12.46 4.33
C ARG A 149 -0.57 -13.81 3.65
N ILE A 150 -1.38 -14.81 3.99
CA ILE A 150 -1.28 -16.13 3.34
C ILE A 150 -1.76 -16.07 1.87
N GLY A 151 -2.72 -15.22 1.52
CA GLY A 151 -3.11 -14.93 0.15
C GLY A 151 -1.96 -14.37 -0.68
N LEU A 152 -1.18 -13.45 -0.10
CA LEU A 152 0.03 -12.96 -0.76
C LEU A 152 1.10 -14.04 -0.91
N ALA A 153 1.33 -14.87 0.13
CA ALA A 153 2.24 -16.00 0.01
C ALA A 153 1.81 -16.97 -1.11
N GLN A 154 0.50 -17.22 -1.24
CA GLN A 154 -0.07 -18.01 -2.34
C GLN A 154 0.20 -17.37 -3.70
N ALA A 155 0.01 -16.05 -3.83
CA ALA A 155 0.29 -15.33 -5.07
C ALA A 155 1.77 -15.37 -5.48
N LEU A 156 2.67 -15.63 -4.52
CA LEU A 156 4.12 -15.68 -4.75
C LEU A 156 4.67 -17.11 -4.92
N ILE A 157 3.84 -18.15 -4.86
CA ILE A 157 4.30 -19.54 -4.82
C ILE A 157 5.10 -19.95 -6.06
N ASN A 158 4.69 -19.48 -7.24
CA ASN A 158 5.28 -19.75 -8.54
C ASN A 158 6.46 -18.84 -8.92
N ASP A 159 6.97 -18.03 -7.99
CA ASP A 159 8.02 -17.03 -8.20
C ASP A 159 7.73 -16.06 -9.36
N PRO A 160 6.61 -15.36 -9.35
CA PRO A 160 6.14 -14.57 -10.48
C PRO A 160 7.08 -13.39 -10.81
N GLU A 161 7.09 -12.98 -12.09
CA GLU A 161 7.76 -11.75 -12.54
C GLU A 161 6.86 -10.52 -12.36
N LEU A 162 5.53 -10.70 -12.51
CA LEU A 162 4.51 -9.68 -12.28
C LEU A 162 3.63 -10.09 -11.09
N VAL A 163 3.51 -9.23 -10.10
CA VAL A 163 2.60 -9.40 -8.96
C VAL A 163 1.47 -8.40 -9.08
N ILE A 164 0.24 -8.87 -9.15
CA ILE A 164 -0.98 -8.05 -9.21
C ILE A 164 -1.68 -8.12 -7.86
N LEU A 165 -1.90 -6.97 -7.24
CA LEU A 165 -2.48 -6.82 -5.91
C LEU A 165 -3.75 -5.98 -6.00
N ASP A 166 -4.91 -6.57 -5.75
CA ASP A 166 -6.19 -5.86 -5.73
C ASP A 166 -6.55 -5.50 -4.28
N GLU A 167 -6.49 -4.20 -3.95
CA GLU A 167 -6.76 -3.64 -2.62
C GLU A 167 -5.96 -4.31 -1.47
N PRO A 168 -4.62 -4.44 -1.57
CA PRO A 168 -3.81 -5.27 -0.66
C PRO A 168 -3.84 -4.82 0.80
N THR A 169 -4.12 -3.54 1.07
CA THR A 169 -4.16 -2.93 2.41
C THR A 169 -5.57 -2.83 2.99
N SER A 170 -6.60 -3.20 2.20
CA SER A 170 -8.00 -3.07 2.61
C SER A 170 -8.32 -3.86 3.88
N GLY A 171 -8.77 -3.14 4.92
CA GLY A 171 -9.19 -3.70 6.21
C GLY A 171 -8.06 -4.29 7.04
N LEU A 172 -6.83 -3.86 6.80
CA LEU A 172 -5.71 -4.05 7.70
C LEU A 172 -5.68 -2.93 8.74
N ASP A 173 -5.12 -3.26 9.90
CA ASP A 173 -4.73 -2.27 10.91
C ASP A 173 -3.47 -1.50 10.44
N PRO A 174 -3.09 -0.38 11.10
CA PRO A 174 -1.93 0.41 10.67
C PRO A 174 -0.63 -0.41 10.59
N LEU A 175 -0.40 -1.34 11.53
CA LEU A 175 0.78 -2.22 11.52
C LEU A 175 0.76 -3.18 10.34
N GLY A 176 -0.40 -3.75 10.03
CA GLY A 176 -0.59 -4.62 8.87
C GLY A 176 -0.43 -3.87 7.55
N THR A 177 -0.94 -2.63 7.48
CA THR A 177 -0.78 -1.75 6.32
C THR A 177 0.69 -1.43 6.08
N ARG A 178 1.43 -1.00 7.11
CA ARG A 178 2.86 -0.71 7.01
C ARG A 178 3.65 -1.93 6.58
N TRP A 179 3.42 -3.07 7.22
CA TRP A 179 4.06 -4.33 6.84
C TRP A 179 3.79 -4.70 5.37
N MET A 180 2.56 -4.51 4.87
CA MET A 180 2.21 -4.79 3.48
C MET A 180 2.96 -3.85 2.53
N LYS A 181 3.03 -2.55 2.84
CA LYS A 181 3.79 -1.56 2.06
C LYS A 181 5.27 -1.93 1.97
N ASP A 182 5.90 -2.26 3.11
CA ASP A 182 7.31 -2.67 3.17
C ASP A 182 7.55 -3.91 2.30
N LEU A 183 6.66 -4.91 2.36
CA LEU A 183 6.77 -6.11 1.55
C LEU A 183 6.61 -5.84 0.04
N ILE A 184 5.74 -4.93 -0.35
CA ILE A 184 5.58 -4.51 -1.77
C ILE A 184 6.88 -3.88 -2.28
N ILE A 185 7.50 -3.02 -1.46
CA ILE A 185 8.81 -2.41 -1.78
C ILE A 185 9.89 -3.49 -1.90
N ASP A 186 9.91 -4.47 -1.00
CA ASP A 186 10.86 -5.57 -1.03
C ASP A 186 10.71 -6.44 -2.29
N LEU A 187 9.48 -6.70 -2.75
CA LEU A 187 9.24 -7.40 -4.00
C LEU A 187 9.83 -6.66 -5.20
N ARG A 188 9.67 -5.34 -5.29
CA ARG A 188 10.32 -4.53 -6.31
C ARG A 188 11.85 -4.59 -6.22
N ASN A 189 12.40 -4.49 -5.01
CA ASN A 189 13.85 -4.56 -4.79
C ASN A 189 14.43 -5.93 -5.19
N GLN A 190 13.63 -6.99 -5.18
CA GLN A 190 13.95 -8.32 -5.73
C GLN A 190 13.79 -8.40 -7.26
N GLY A 191 13.50 -7.29 -7.93
CA GLY A 191 13.37 -7.21 -9.39
C GLY A 191 11.99 -7.58 -9.93
N LYS A 192 10.98 -7.76 -9.08
CA LYS A 192 9.60 -8.03 -9.51
C LYS A 192 8.91 -6.75 -9.96
N THR A 193 8.01 -6.86 -10.91
CA THR A 193 7.08 -5.80 -11.30
C THR A 193 5.81 -5.94 -10.47
N VAL A 194 5.29 -4.84 -9.93
CA VAL A 194 4.08 -4.87 -9.11
C VAL A 194 3.02 -3.95 -9.71
N LEU A 195 1.81 -4.47 -9.94
CA LEU A 195 0.61 -3.70 -10.24
C LEU A 195 -0.29 -3.72 -8.99
N MET A 196 -0.46 -2.58 -8.35
CA MET A 196 -1.29 -2.42 -7.18
C MET A 196 -2.53 -1.61 -7.51
N CYS A 197 -3.73 -2.15 -7.24
CA CYS A 197 -4.98 -1.37 -7.29
C CYS A 197 -5.36 -0.91 -5.91
N SER A 198 -5.71 0.37 -5.77
CA SER A 198 -6.21 0.93 -4.51
C SER A 198 -7.16 2.10 -4.75
N HIS A 199 -8.02 2.34 -3.77
CA HIS A 199 -8.80 3.57 -3.65
C HIS A 199 -8.22 4.51 -2.58
N ARG A 200 -7.17 4.10 -1.87
CA ARG A 200 -6.49 4.86 -0.82
C ARG A 200 -5.26 5.55 -1.40
N LEU A 201 -5.29 6.88 -1.42
CA LEU A 201 -4.23 7.69 -2.01
C LEU A 201 -2.91 7.57 -1.25
N ASP A 202 -2.97 7.59 0.10
CA ASP A 202 -1.79 7.51 0.97
C ASP A 202 -0.98 6.23 0.74
N ASP A 203 -1.67 5.08 0.59
CA ASP A 203 -1.00 3.80 0.37
C ASP A 203 -0.21 3.78 -0.95
N VAL A 204 -0.76 4.43 -1.97
CA VAL A 204 -0.16 4.46 -3.30
C VAL A 204 0.97 5.48 -3.38
N GLN A 205 0.80 6.65 -2.75
CA GLN A 205 1.83 7.69 -2.68
C GLN A 205 3.12 7.17 -2.02
N ASP A 206 2.99 6.32 -1.01
CA ASP A 206 4.13 5.80 -0.24
C ASP A 206 4.96 4.75 -1.00
N VAL A 207 4.33 3.98 -1.91
CA VAL A 207 5.01 2.82 -2.50
C VAL A 207 5.15 2.86 -4.01
N CYS A 208 4.29 3.58 -4.74
CA CYS A 208 4.26 3.54 -6.20
C CYS A 208 5.28 4.49 -6.85
N ASP A 209 5.95 4.00 -7.89
CA ASP A 209 6.83 4.81 -8.73
C ASP A 209 6.01 5.66 -9.73
N ARG A 210 4.97 5.02 -10.31
CA ARG A 210 4.06 5.61 -11.29
C ARG A 210 2.62 5.19 -11.00
N ILE A 211 1.68 6.02 -11.42
CA ILE A 211 0.25 5.80 -11.22
C ILE A 211 -0.56 6.07 -12.47
N ALA A 212 -1.74 5.47 -12.52
CA ALA A 212 -2.84 5.85 -13.39
C ALA A 212 -4.09 6.05 -12.53
N ILE A 213 -4.80 7.15 -12.74
CA ILE A 213 -6.04 7.48 -12.04
C ILE A 213 -7.21 7.19 -12.98
N LEU A 214 -8.08 6.26 -12.56
CA LEU A 214 -9.31 5.92 -13.29
C LEU A 214 -10.53 6.55 -12.61
N TYR A 215 -11.38 7.17 -13.41
CA TYR A 215 -12.69 7.64 -12.99
C TYR A 215 -13.74 7.31 -14.05
N ASP A 216 -14.84 6.70 -13.67
CA ASP A 216 -15.94 6.24 -14.57
C ASP A 216 -15.47 5.46 -15.82
N GLY A 217 -14.43 4.63 -15.63
CA GLY A 217 -13.85 3.79 -16.69
C GLY A 217 -12.88 4.52 -17.63
N GLU A 218 -12.57 5.78 -17.40
CA GLU A 218 -11.66 6.60 -18.19
C GLU A 218 -10.37 6.90 -17.42
N LEU A 219 -9.25 6.94 -18.16
CA LEU A 219 -7.96 7.36 -17.63
C LEU A 219 -7.96 8.90 -17.53
N GLN A 220 -7.80 9.41 -16.31
CA GLN A 220 -7.76 10.83 -16.05
C GLN A 220 -6.33 11.36 -16.00
N GLU A 221 -5.46 10.67 -15.28
CA GLU A 221 -4.06 11.05 -15.10
C GLU A 221 -3.16 9.81 -15.17
N TYR A 222 -1.92 10.01 -15.63
CA TYR A 222 -0.94 8.95 -15.80
C TYR A 222 0.49 9.50 -15.76
N GLY A 223 1.29 9.05 -14.83
CA GLY A 223 2.67 9.53 -14.73
C GLY A 223 3.41 9.07 -13.47
N LYS A 224 4.59 9.64 -13.26
CA LYS A 224 5.35 9.43 -12.02
C LYS A 224 4.66 10.16 -10.86
N VAL A 225 4.59 9.49 -9.70
CA VAL A 225 3.98 10.06 -8.50
C VAL A 225 4.62 11.40 -8.15
N SER A 226 5.97 11.48 -8.17
CA SER A 226 6.70 12.71 -7.86
C SER A 226 6.34 13.88 -8.78
N GLN A 227 6.11 13.61 -10.09
CA GLN A 227 5.77 14.64 -11.07
C GLN A 227 4.31 15.09 -10.96
N LEU A 228 3.40 14.14 -10.70
CA LEU A 228 1.97 14.45 -10.56
C LEU A 228 1.64 15.20 -9.27
N LEU A 229 2.47 15.06 -8.23
CA LEU A 229 2.31 15.74 -6.95
C LEU A 229 3.15 17.01 -6.82
N GLU A 230 3.98 17.33 -7.83
CA GLU A 230 4.80 18.53 -7.83
C GLU A 230 3.92 19.76 -8.02
N ASP A 231 3.89 20.62 -7.01
CA ASP A 231 3.31 21.96 -7.11
C ASP A 231 4.42 22.95 -7.42
N ALA A 232 4.58 23.28 -8.70
CA ALA A 232 5.63 24.20 -9.17
C ALA A 232 5.48 25.62 -8.61
N ALA A 233 4.33 25.98 -8.06
CA ALA A 233 4.09 27.27 -7.44
C ALA A 233 4.57 27.34 -5.98
N ARG A 234 4.88 26.20 -5.37
CA ARG A 234 5.29 26.10 -3.96
C ARG A 234 6.69 25.52 -3.83
N LEU A 235 7.46 26.11 -2.92
CA LEU A 235 8.79 25.61 -2.52
C LEU A 235 8.74 25.16 -1.07
N GLU A 236 9.04 23.88 -0.80
CA GLU A 236 9.21 23.37 0.56
C GLU A 236 10.70 23.37 0.91
N LEU A 237 11.07 24.04 2.01
CA LEU A 237 12.42 24.07 2.55
C LEU A 237 12.46 23.34 3.90
N ARG A 238 13.30 22.31 4.02
CA ARG A 238 13.53 21.58 5.28
C ARG A 238 14.91 21.90 5.83
N ALA A 239 14.98 22.52 7.01
CA ALA A 239 16.23 22.85 7.71
C ALA A 239 16.37 22.00 8.98
N LYS A 240 17.60 21.60 9.32
CA LYS A 240 17.92 20.87 10.56
C LYS A 240 18.87 21.68 11.44
N GLY A 241 18.62 21.69 12.76
CA GLY A 241 19.50 22.35 13.73
C GLY A 241 19.29 23.87 13.84
N VAL A 242 18.24 24.40 13.23
CA VAL A 242 17.88 25.81 13.31
C VAL A 242 16.76 25.98 14.35
N LYS A 243 16.88 27.03 15.19
CA LYS A 243 15.79 27.39 16.13
C LYS A 243 14.84 28.34 15.46
N LEU A 244 13.55 27.99 15.51
CA LEU A 244 12.49 28.85 15.02
C LEU A 244 12.34 30.05 15.99
N ASN A 245 12.50 31.27 15.49
CA ASN A 245 12.27 32.53 16.19
C ASN A 245 11.79 33.61 15.21
N GLU A 246 11.36 34.75 15.73
CA GLU A 246 10.85 35.85 14.92
C GLU A 246 11.88 36.45 13.95
N ASP A 247 13.15 36.46 14.33
CA ASP A 247 14.23 36.97 13.49
C ASP A 247 14.44 36.10 12.26
N LEU A 248 14.49 34.77 12.44
CA LEU A 248 14.57 33.82 11.33
C LEU A 248 13.37 33.95 10.39
N GLN A 249 12.16 34.09 10.93
CA GLN A 249 10.96 34.28 10.11
C GLN A 249 11.08 35.55 9.26
N ARG A 250 11.45 36.65 9.87
CA ARG A 250 11.64 37.95 9.18
C ARG A 250 12.70 37.90 8.09
N ASP A 251 13.84 37.24 8.39
CA ASP A 251 14.91 37.09 7.43
C ASP A 251 14.46 36.23 6.22
N LEU A 252 13.75 35.13 6.45
CA LEU A 252 13.21 34.30 5.39
C LEU A 252 12.17 35.04 4.55
N GLU A 253 11.26 35.82 5.18
CA GLU A 253 10.29 36.66 4.47
C GLU A 253 10.99 37.68 3.58
N ALA A 254 12.04 38.35 4.08
CA ALA A 254 12.80 39.32 3.31
C ALA A 254 13.53 38.68 2.11
N VAL A 255 14.09 37.47 2.30
CA VAL A 255 14.73 36.72 1.21
C VAL A 255 13.68 36.33 0.15
N LEU A 256 12.54 35.76 0.55
CA LEU A 256 11.50 35.34 -0.38
C LEU A 256 10.92 36.52 -1.18
N GLN A 257 10.66 37.66 -0.52
CA GLN A 257 10.19 38.88 -1.20
C GLN A 257 11.18 39.37 -2.29
N LYS A 258 12.47 39.24 -2.07
CA LYS A 258 13.50 39.61 -3.07
C LYS A 258 13.37 38.79 -4.35
N TYR A 259 12.84 37.55 -4.28
CA TYR A 259 12.61 36.66 -5.42
C TYR A 259 11.14 36.60 -5.85
N GLY A 260 10.30 37.51 -5.34
CA GLY A 260 8.87 37.60 -5.70
C GLY A 260 7.98 36.58 -5.03
N GLY A 261 8.49 35.86 -4.01
CA GLY A 261 7.73 34.89 -3.22
C GLY A 261 7.18 35.44 -1.92
N THR A 262 6.26 34.69 -1.30
CA THR A 262 5.71 34.98 0.03
C THR A 262 5.86 33.76 0.93
N LEU A 263 6.06 33.97 2.24
CA LEU A 263 6.10 32.90 3.22
C LEU A 263 4.66 32.50 3.61
N GLU A 264 4.21 31.31 3.22
CA GLU A 264 2.87 30.81 3.59
C GLU A 264 2.83 30.28 5.02
N SER A 265 3.86 29.52 5.42
CA SER A 265 3.95 28.96 6.77
C SER A 265 5.40 28.65 7.14
N ILE A 266 5.70 28.77 8.42
CA ILE A 266 6.95 28.32 9.03
C ILE A 266 6.62 27.58 10.33
N GLY A 267 7.19 26.40 10.54
CA GLY A 267 6.91 25.61 11.74
C GLY A 267 7.72 24.32 11.79
N HIS A 268 7.54 23.60 12.86
CA HIS A 268 8.11 22.25 12.97
C HIS A 268 7.25 21.27 12.16
N PRO A 269 7.86 20.34 11.41
CA PRO A 269 7.11 19.30 10.72
C PRO A 269 6.31 18.49 11.71
N THR A 270 5.04 18.28 11.40
CA THR A 270 4.15 17.40 12.17
C THR A 270 4.28 15.97 11.67
N THR A 271 4.29 15.01 12.58
CA THR A 271 4.17 13.60 12.25
C THR A 271 2.70 13.23 12.13
N THR A 272 2.38 12.23 11.31
CA THR A 272 1.02 11.71 11.22
C THR A 272 0.64 10.95 12.49
N LEU A 273 -0.68 10.82 12.77
CA LEU A 273 -1.15 9.96 13.86
C LEU A 273 -0.73 8.50 13.67
N GLU A 274 -0.62 8.06 12.42
CA GLU A 274 -0.12 6.73 12.07
C GLU A 274 1.35 6.55 12.48
N ASP A 275 2.23 7.49 12.14
CA ASP A 275 3.64 7.46 12.54
C ASP A 275 3.80 7.51 14.07
N LEU A 276 2.98 8.33 14.74
CA LEU A 276 2.97 8.38 16.20
C LEU A 276 2.55 7.04 16.81
N PHE A 277 1.49 6.43 16.27
CA PHE A 277 1.00 5.13 16.72
C PHE A 277 2.05 4.04 16.51
N LEU A 278 2.67 3.97 15.31
CA LEU A 278 3.72 3.02 14.99
C LEU A 278 4.90 3.15 15.95
N ARG A 279 5.37 4.37 16.21
CA ARG A 279 6.44 4.65 17.18
C ARG A 279 6.10 4.17 18.58
N ILE A 280 4.88 4.46 19.08
CA ILE A 280 4.43 4.01 20.40
C ILE A 280 4.42 2.49 20.49
N VAL A 281 3.97 1.79 19.43
CA VAL A 281 3.95 0.32 19.40
C VAL A 281 5.35 -0.27 19.39
N GLU A 282 6.28 0.30 18.64
CA GLU A 282 7.68 -0.12 18.60
C GLU A 282 8.36 0.08 19.95
N GLU A 283 8.19 1.25 20.57
CA GLU A 283 8.70 1.53 21.90
C GLU A 283 8.10 0.59 22.98
N SER A 284 6.82 0.26 22.87
CA SER A 284 6.14 -0.68 23.75
C SER A 284 6.67 -2.11 23.62
N LYS A 285 6.99 -2.55 22.38
CA LYS A 285 7.61 -3.87 22.12
C LYS A 285 9.03 -3.95 22.70
N ALA A 286 9.78 -2.85 22.63
CA ALA A 286 11.14 -2.76 23.17
C ALA A 286 11.17 -2.73 24.70
N ARG A 287 10.05 -2.36 25.35
CA ARG A 287 9.94 -2.22 26.83
C ARG A 287 8.61 -2.83 27.34
N PRO A 288 8.44 -4.14 27.30
CA PRO A 288 7.22 -4.79 27.75
C PRO A 288 6.97 -4.52 29.23
N GLY A 289 5.74 -4.07 29.56
CA GLY A 289 5.30 -3.78 30.92
C GLY A 289 5.36 -2.32 31.36
N ARG A 290 5.84 -1.39 30.55
CA ARG A 290 5.82 0.03 30.88
C ARG A 290 4.46 0.64 30.49
N ARG A 291 3.68 1.11 31.49
CA ARG A 291 2.48 1.90 31.24
C ARG A 291 2.89 3.31 30.80
N TYR A 292 2.25 3.84 29.77
CA TYR A 292 2.38 5.24 29.38
C TYR A 292 1.83 6.10 30.53
N LEU A 293 2.71 6.89 31.14
CA LEU A 293 2.31 7.99 32.02
C LEU A 293 2.47 9.26 31.19
N PRO A 294 1.41 10.06 30.98
CA PRO A 294 1.54 11.33 30.29
C PRO A 294 2.56 12.20 31.05
N PRO A 295 3.34 13.03 30.34
CA PRO A 295 4.24 13.97 31.01
C PRO A 295 3.43 14.85 31.94
N VAL A 296 3.83 14.89 33.21
CA VAL A 296 3.25 15.81 34.18
C VAL A 296 3.63 17.22 33.74
N ASP A 297 2.63 18.02 33.41
CA ASP A 297 2.83 19.44 33.07
C ASP A 297 3.54 20.14 34.23
N ARG A 298 4.81 20.47 34.06
CA ARG A 298 5.62 21.19 35.05
C ARG A 298 5.40 22.71 35.02
N THR A 299 4.28 23.17 34.47
CA THR A 299 3.99 24.60 34.30
C THR A 299 3.07 25.21 35.36
N THR A 300 2.80 24.50 36.49
CA THR A 300 2.05 25.10 37.60
C THR A 300 2.75 24.85 38.95
N SER A 301 3.87 25.53 39.18
CA SER A 301 4.37 25.77 40.53
C SER A 301 5.36 26.94 40.55
N VAL A 302 4.84 28.16 40.41
CA VAL A 302 5.48 29.36 40.94
C VAL A 302 4.36 30.22 41.57
N GLY A 303 4.48 30.43 42.85
CA GLY A 303 3.72 31.42 43.66
C GLY A 303 2.70 30.77 44.57
N GLU A 304 3.02 30.53 45.82
CA GLU A 304 2.92 31.50 46.91
C GLU A 304 3.44 30.89 48.22
N SER A 305 4.46 31.50 48.72
CA SER A 305 4.89 31.43 50.13
C SER A 305 4.04 32.39 50.92
N ALA A 306 3.46 31.96 52.01
CA ALA A 306 3.45 32.68 53.29
C ALA A 306 2.27 32.22 54.16
N GLY A 307 2.57 31.93 55.41
CA GLY A 307 1.54 31.94 56.44
C GLY A 307 1.46 30.70 57.32
N ASN A 308 2.46 30.48 58.18
CA ASN A 308 2.22 29.83 59.48
C ASN A 308 1.53 30.84 60.41
N PRO A 309 0.55 30.49 61.20
CA PRO A 309 0.89 30.15 62.56
C PRO A 309 0.00 29.12 63.29
N THR A 310 0.68 28.35 64.09
CA THR A 310 0.37 27.94 65.49
C THR A 310 -1.03 27.48 65.92
N ALA A 311 -1.05 26.25 66.39
CA ALA A 311 -1.41 25.82 67.74
C ALA A 311 -2.87 25.44 68.07
N HIS A 312 -2.91 24.39 68.86
CA HIS A 312 -3.90 23.87 69.78
C HIS A 312 -4.97 22.92 69.26
N SER A 313 -4.81 21.71 69.64
CA SER A 313 -5.15 20.98 70.85
C SER A 313 -6.51 20.30 70.83
N LYS A 314 -6.46 19.00 71.04
CA LYS A 314 -7.35 18.14 71.84
C LYS A 314 -8.68 17.65 71.32
N LEU A 315 -8.73 16.29 71.36
CA LEU A 315 -9.81 15.46 71.95
C LEU A 315 -11.18 15.41 71.25
N SER A 316 -11.55 14.39 70.75
CA SER A 316 -12.20 13.18 71.28
C SER A 316 -12.43 12.19 70.14
#